data_c4215e46c70952b9daf31e2fe8a50d10
#
_entry.id   c4215e46c70952b9daf31e2fe8a50d10
#
_cell.length_a   1.000
_cell.length_b   1.000
_cell.length_c   1.000
_cell.angle_alpha   90.00
_cell.angle_beta   90.00
_cell.angle_gamma   90.00
#
_symmetry.space_group_name_H-M   'P 1'
#
loop_
_entity.id
_entity.type
_entity.pdbx_description
1 polymer ?
#
loop_
_entity_poly.entity_id
_entity_poly.type
_entity_poly.pdbx_seq_one_letter_code
_entity_poly.pdbx_strand_id
1 'polypeptide(L)'
;VSTTKQRRPAVEGWFAVRDGAVRLLGTRCTVCGTPYFPRNDLACRNPRCAAPKDGSELEEHALSPRGRIWSYTDARYRPPPPYVAADPFRPFAIAAVELEAERMVVLGQVVPDVTADDLAVGMEVELTEGVLYEDEEAQYTVWMWRPGARAEEDA
;
A
#
# COMPACT_ATOMS: atom_id res chain seq x y z
N VAL A 1 -29.30 15.40 -8.72
CA VAL A 1 -29.12 13.98 -8.34
C VAL A 1 -27.62 13.72 -8.27
N SER A 2 -27.10 13.55 -7.07
CA SER A 2 -25.67 13.29 -6.85
C SER A 2 -25.37 11.86 -7.32
N THR A 3 -24.87 11.73 -8.53
CA THR A 3 -24.43 10.43 -9.04
C THR A 3 -23.13 10.06 -8.31
N THR A 4 -23.21 9.13 -7.37
CA THR A 4 -22.03 8.60 -6.72
C THR A 4 -21.17 7.89 -7.77
N LYS A 5 -20.01 8.46 -8.11
CA LYS A 5 -19.08 7.85 -9.07
C LYS A 5 -18.63 6.47 -8.58
N GLN A 6 -18.49 5.54 -9.51
CA GLN A 6 -18.00 4.21 -9.20
C GLN A 6 -16.53 4.28 -8.74
N ARG A 7 -16.20 3.56 -7.66
CA ARG A 7 -14.80 3.40 -7.22
C ARG A 7 -14.16 2.24 -7.95
N ARG A 8 -12.97 2.46 -8.49
CA ARG A 8 -12.15 1.46 -9.19
C ARG A 8 -10.72 1.51 -8.68
N PRO A 9 -10.05 0.38 -8.47
CA PRO A 9 -8.63 0.41 -8.15
C PRO A 9 -7.82 0.98 -9.30
N ALA A 10 -6.90 1.89 -9.01
CA ALA A 10 -5.97 2.44 -10.01
C ALA A 10 -4.96 1.38 -10.47
N VAL A 11 -4.68 0.40 -9.64
CA VAL A 11 -3.82 -0.75 -9.93
C VAL A 11 -4.55 -2.02 -9.52
N GLU A 12 -5.06 -2.73 -10.50
CA GLU A 12 -5.81 -3.97 -10.26
C GLU A 12 -4.91 -5.10 -9.74
N GLY A 13 -5.44 -5.89 -8.80
CA GLY A 13 -4.78 -7.07 -8.27
C GLY A 13 -3.69 -6.80 -7.22
N TRP A 14 -3.40 -5.55 -6.89
CA TRP A 14 -2.39 -5.20 -5.89
C TRP A 14 -2.98 -5.01 -4.50
N PHE A 15 -4.22 -4.63 -4.42
CA PHE A 15 -4.94 -4.48 -3.16
C PHE A 15 -6.42 -4.80 -3.35
N ALA A 16 -7.11 -5.06 -2.24
CA ALA A 16 -8.55 -5.22 -2.21
C ALA A 16 -9.14 -4.63 -0.94
N VAL A 17 -10.38 -4.22 -1.04
CA VAL A 17 -11.21 -3.85 0.12
C VAL A 17 -12.12 -5.04 0.41
N ARG A 18 -11.90 -5.68 1.57
CA ARG A 18 -12.70 -6.82 2.03
C ARG A 18 -13.23 -6.49 3.43
N ASP A 19 -14.54 -6.59 3.62
CA ASP A 19 -15.22 -6.29 4.90
C ASP A 19 -14.85 -4.90 5.47
N GLY A 20 -14.75 -3.91 4.59
CA GLY A 20 -14.37 -2.53 4.95
C GLY A 20 -12.89 -2.33 5.30
N ALA A 21 -12.07 -3.36 5.21
CA ALA A 21 -10.63 -3.30 5.46
C ALA A 21 -9.83 -3.42 4.17
N VAL A 22 -8.84 -2.54 4.01
CA VAL A 22 -7.88 -2.59 2.90
C VAL A 22 -6.78 -3.59 3.19
N ARG A 23 -6.44 -4.40 2.20
CA ARG A 23 -5.32 -5.35 2.26
C ARG A 23 -4.50 -5.30 0.98
N LEU A 24 -3.20 -5.26 1.10
CA LEU A 24 -2.30 -5.51 -0.01
C LEU A 24 -2.32 -7.01 -0.35
N LEU A 25 -2.39 -7.32 -1.63
CA LEU A 25 -2.46 -8.68 -2.12
C LEU A 25 -1.10 -9.09 -2.70
N GLY A 26 -0.40 -9.91 -1.98
CA GLY A 26 0.84 -10.53 -2.41
C GLY A 26 0.65 -12.03 -2.61
N THR A 27 1.75 -12.73 -2.63
CA THR A 27 1.81 -14.20 -2.60
C THR A 27 2.77 -14.65 -1.50
N ARG A 28 2.59 -15.90 -1.07
CA ARG A 28 3.44 -16.53 -0.06
C ARG A 28 3.75 -17.96 -0.49
N CYS A 29 4.99 -18.35 -0.33
CA CYS A 29 5.38 -19.73 -0.55
C CYS A 29 4.88 -20.63 0.58
N THR A 30 4.14 -21.68 0.26
CA THR A 30 3.58 -22.64 1.23
C THR A 30 4.67 -23.49 1.89
N VAL A 31 5.82 -23.69 1.23
CA VAL A 31 6.92 -24.51 1.73
C VAL A 31 7.81 -23.75 2.71
N CYS A 32 8.26 -22.54 2.37
CA CYS A 32 9.20 -21.79 3.21
C CYS A 32 8.62 -20.55 3.88
N GLY A 33 7.37 -20.19 3.56
CA GLY A 33 6.69 -19.05 4.15
C GLY A 33 7.13 -17.68 3.64
N THR A 34 8.04 -17.59 2.66
CA THR A 34 8.53 -16.31 2.14
C THR A 34 7.39 -15.54 1.45
N PRO A 35 7.07 -14.31 1.90
CA PRO A 35 6.07 -13.47 1.27
C PRO A 35 6.67 -12.66 0.12
N TYR A 36 5.81 -12.30 -0.83
CA TYR A 36 6.14 -11.47 -2.00
C TYR A 36 5.11 -10.37 -2.21
N PHE A 37 5.59 -9.16 -2.44
CA PHE A 37 4.79 -8.04 -2.91
C PHE A 37 5.63 -7.13 -3.83
N PRO A 38 5.15 -6.74 -5.03
CA PRO A 38 3.94 -7.25 -5.68
C PRO A 38 3.92 -8.77 -5.80
N ARG A 39 2.72 -9.33 -6.08
CA ARG A 39 2.56 -10.78 -6.15
C ARG A 39 3.53 -11.41 -7.16
N ASN A 40 4.02 -12.56 -6.81
CA ASN A 40 4.90 -13.37 -7.63
C ASN A 40 4.25 -14.75 -7.81
N ASP A 41 3.88 -15.07 -9.03
CA ASP A 41 3.21 -16.34 -9.36
C ASP A 41 4.10 -17.29 -10.15
N LEU A 42 5.37 -16.95 -10.35
CA LEU A 42 6.28 -17.71 -11.21
C LEU A 42 7.05 -18.81 -10.45
N ALA A 43 7.72 -18.45 -9.38
CA ALA A 43 8.50 -19.39 -8.59
C ALA A 43 8.92 -18.79 -7.24
N CYS A 44 9.10 -19.63 -6.24
CA CYS A 44 9.73 -19.20 -4.99
C CYS A 44 11.19 -18.78 -5.26
N ARG A 45 11.53 -17.55 -4.88
CA ARG A 45 12.86 -16.95 -5.11
C ARG A 45 13.82 -17.20 -3.96
N ASN A 46 13.39 -17.86 -2.88
CA ASN A 46 14.29 -18.24 -1.80
C ASN A 46 15.20 -19.39 -2.27
N PRO A 47 16.53 -19.17 -2.35
CA PRO A 47 17.46 -20.17 -2.87
C PRO A 47 17.55 -21.42 -1.98
N ARG A 48 17.17 -21.32 -0.70
CA ARG A 48 17.15 -22.44 0.24
C ARG A 48 15.84 -23.21 0.28
N CYS A 49 14.85 -22.79 -0.52
CA CYS A 49 13.54 -23.41 -0.55
C CYS A 49 13.52 -24.59 -1.51
N ALA A 50 12.97 -25.72 -1.04
CA ALA A 50 12.81 -26.93 -1.83
C ALA A 50 11.52 -26.92 -2.70
N ALA A 51 10.75 -25.83 -2.70
CA ALA A 51 9.56 -25.71 -3.52
C ALA A 51 9.89 -25.88 -5.02
N PRO A 52 9.00 -26.54 -5.80
CA PRO A 52 9.09 -26.56 -7.24
C PRO A 52 9.19 -25.14 -7.82
N LYS A 53 9.93 -24.99 -8.92
CA LYS A 53 10.14 -23.68 -9.55
C LYS A 53 9.13 -23.39 -10.68
N ASP A 54 7.90 -23.77 -10.45
CA ASP A 54 6.75 -23.66 -11.37
C ASP A 54 5.59 -22.82 -10.82
N GLY A 55 5.77 -22.21 -9.64
CA GLY A 55 4.75 -21.39 -9.01
C GLY A 55 3.65 -22.16 -8.26
N SER A 56 3.62 -23.49 -8.32
CA SER A 56 2.56 -24.31 -7.71
C SER A 56 2.43 -24.16 -6.20
N GLU A 57 3.52 -23.78 -5.54
CA GLU A 57 3.58 -23.57 -4.09
C GLU A 57 3.48 -22.09 -3.68
N LEU A 58 3.00 -21.23 -4.58
CA LEU A 58 2.72 -19.83 -4.31
C LEU A 58 1.22 -19.61 -4.21
N GLU A 59 0.75 -19.14 -3.09
CA GLU A 59 -0.66 -18.82 -2.85
C GLU A 59 -0.88 -17.34 -2.57
N GLU A 60 -2.08 -16.83 -2.82
CA GLU A 60 -2.43 -15.46 -2.47
C GLU A 60 -2.27 -15.24 -0.96
N HIS A 61 -1.63 -14.15 -0.60
CA HIS A 61 -1.42 -13.75 0.78
C HIS A 61 -1.80 -12.29 0.97
N ALA A 62 -2.77 -12.04 1.84
CA ALA A 62 -3.11 -10.70 2.28
C ALA A 62 -2.10 -10.24 3.32
N LEU A 63 -1.34 -9.19 3.00
CA LEU A 63 -0.31 -8.66 3.88
C LEU A 63 -0.90 -7.94 5.09
N SER A 64 -0.10 -7.80 6.14
CA SER A 64 -0.50 -7.05 7.34
C SER A 64 -0.84 -5.60 7.00
N PRO A 65 -1.94 -5.07 7.58
CA PRO A 65 -2.40 -3.71 7.28
C PRO A 65 -1.67 -2.63 8.07
N ARG A 66 -0.77 -3.00 8.94
CA ARG A 66 -0.05 -2.11 9.86
C ARG A 66 1.45 -2.28 9.70
N GLY A 67 2.16 -1.22 9.99
CA GLY A 67 3.60 -1.21 10.02
C GLY A 67 4.16 0.05 10.65
N ARG A 68 5.45 0.23 10.50
CA ARG A 68 6.18 1.41 10.99
C ARG A 68 6.89 2.08 9.85
N ILE A 69 6.88 3.40 9.85
CA ILE A 69 7.63 4.19 8.87
C ILE A 69 9.12 3.86 9.00
N TRP A 70 9.68 3.31 7.93
CA TRP A 70 11.11 3.06 7.78
C TRP A 70 11.82 4.28 7.20
N SER A 71 11.17 4.97 6.24
CA SER A 71 11.62 6.22 5.64
C SER A 71 10.44 6.93 5.02
N TYR A 72 10.58 8.25 4.74
CA TYR A 72 9.55 9.01 4.05
C TYR A 72 10.17 10.16 3.26
N THR A 73 9.40 10.71 2.33
CA THR A 73 9.79 11.87 1.52
C THR A 73 8.58 12.73 1.19
N ASP A 74 8.86 13.96 0.81
CA ASP A 74 7.87 14.94 0.36
C ASP A 74 8.04 15.16 -1.15
N ALA A 75 7.04 14.74 -1.93
CA ALA A 75 7.03 14.89 -3.38
C ALA A 75 6.51 16.29 -3.75
N ARG A 76 7.43 17.20 -4.04
CA ARG A 76 7.15 18.62 -4.32
C ARG A 76 7.12 18.99 -5.81
N TYR A 77 7.25 18.04 -6.69
CA TYR A 77 7.16 18.27 -8.13
C TYR A 77 6.10 17.37 -8.75
N ARG A 78 5.48 17.85 -9.82
CA ARG A 78 4.50 17.06 -10.56
C ARG A 78 5.18 15.84 -11.20
N PRO A 79 4.79 14.61 -10.84
CA PRO A 79 5.33 13.43 -11.49
C PRO A 79 4.97 13.42 -12.99
N PRO A 80 5.84 12.86 -13.84
CA PRO A 80 5.54 12.74 -15.27
C PRO A 80 4.47 11.68 -15.55
N PRO A 81 3.80 11.72 -16.72
CA PRO A 81 2.93 10.65 -17.15
C PRO A 81 3.63 9.28 -17.09
N PRO A 82 2.93 8.19 -16.82
CA PRO A 82 1.46 8.05 -16.77
C PRO A 82 0.77 8.45 -15.46
N TYR A 83 1.49 9.02 -14.51
CA TYR A 83 0.89 9.48 -13.26
C TYR A 83 -0.08 10.64 -13.52
N VAL A 84 -1.32 10.53 -13.01
CA VAL A 84 -2.34 11.57 -13.10
C VAL A 84 -2.27 12.43 -11.84
N ALA A 85 -1.63 13.58 -11.95
CA ALA A 85 -1.50 14.52 -10.84
C ALA A 85 -2.73 15.45 -10.75
N ALA A 86 -3.01 15.93 -9.54
CA ALA A 86 -4.00 16.98 -9.32
C ALA A 86 -3.61 18.26 -10.09
N ASP A 87 -4.62 19.04 -10.51
CA ASP A 87 -4.43 20.34 -11.14
C ASP A 87 -5.28 21.39 -10.40
N PRO A 88 -4.67 22.39 -9.74
CA PRO A 88 -3.23 22.60 -9.58
C PRO A 88 -2.54 21.47 -8.77
N PHE A 89 -1.27 21.22 -9.09
CA PHE A 89 -0.47 20.21 -8.37
C PHE A 89 -0.37 20.57 -6.87
N ARG A 90 -0.52 19.57 -6.03
CA ARG A 90 -0.31 19.66 -4.59
C ARG A 90 0.77 18.68 -4.16
N PRO A 91 1.77 19.12 -3.39
CA PRO A 91 2.75 18.21 -2.79
C PRO A 91 2.05 17.13 -1.93
N PHE A 92 2.64 15.94 -1.92
CA PHE A 92 2.17 14.83 -1.11
C PHE A 92 3.33 14.06 -0.51
N ALA A 93 3.11 13.47 0.66
CA ALA A 93 4.13 12.63 1.29
C ALA A 93 4.03 11.18 0.77
N ILE A 94 5.18 10.53 0.70
CA ILE A 94 5.32 9.10 0.40
C ILE A 94 6.04 8.47 1.57
N ALA A 95 5.52 7.37 2.09
CA ALA A 95 6.15 6.61 3.15
C ALA A 95 6.57 5.22 2.67
N ALA A 96 7.77 4.82 3.08
CA ALA A 96 8.26 3.46 3.01
C ALA A 96 7.97 2.81 4.38
N VAL A 97 7.09 1.85 4.41
CA VAL A 97 6.58 1.24 5.65
C VAL A 97 7.03 -0.20 5.76
N GLU A 98 7.72 -0.52 6.84
CA GLU A 98 8.02 -1.91 7.20
C GLU A 98 6.78 -2.54 7.81
N LEU A 99 6.26 -3.56 7.14
CA LEU A 99 5.07 -4.28 7.58
C LEU A 99 5.35 -5.11 8.83
N GLU A 100 4.37 -5.18 9.72
CA GLU A 100 4.50 -5.77 11.06
C GLU A 100 4.86 -7.26 11.02
N ALA A 101 4.15 -8.05 10.20
CA ALA A 101 4.33 -9.50 10.15
C ALA A 101 5.36 -9.93 9.08
N GLU A 102 5.29 -9.37 7.87
CA GLU A 102 6.12 -9.77 6.75
C GLU A 102 7.52 -9.19 6.80
N ARG A 103 7.72 -8.12 7.57
CA ARG A 103 9.01 -7.41 7.72
C ARG A 103 9.59 -6.92 6.40
N MET A 104 8.71 -6.72 5.42
CA MET A 104 9.06 -6.11 4.13
C MET A 104 8.66 -4.65 4.11
N VAL A 105 9.37 -3.85 3.32
CA VAL A 105 9.08 -2.43 3.16
C VAL A 105 8.23 -2.21 1.93
N VAL A 106 7.07 -1.55 2.12
CA VAL A 106 6.13 -1.22 1.04
C VAL A 106 5.96 0.29 0.95
N LEU A 107 6.10 0.83 -0.26
CA LEU A 107 5.86 2.23 -0.55
C LEU A 107 4.36 2.51 -0.72
N GLY A 108 3.94 3.67 -0.26
CA GLY A 108 2.59 4.19 -0.51
C GLY A 108 2.53 5.69 -0.23
N GLN A 109 1.58 6.36 -0.87
CA GLN A 109 1.28 7.75 -0.50
C GLN A 109 0.71 7.79 0.90
N VAL A 110 0.96 8.90 1.58
CA VAL A 110 0.30 9.21 2.86
C VAL A 110 -1.00 9.95 2.54
N VAL A 111 -2.01 9.78 3.39
CA VAL A 111 -3.31 10.46 3.22
C VAL A 111 -3.15 11.98 3.07
N PRO A 112 -4.00 12.66 2.26
CA PRO A 112 -3.77 14.06 1.87
C PRO A 112 -3.76 15.09 3.00
N ASP A 113 -4.37 14.79 4.13
CA ASP A 113 -4.44 15.66 5.31
C ASP A 113 -3.20 15.57 6.23
N VAL A 114 -2.26 14.69 5.89
CA VAL A 114 -0.99 14.49 6.62
C VAL A 114 0.17 14.93 5.73
N THR A 115 1.01 15.81 6.23
CA THR A 115 2.20 16.31 5.54
C THR A 115 3.46 15.60 6.00
N ALA A 116 4.57 15.79 5.30
CA ALA A 116 5.86 15.24 5.71
C ALA A 116 6.32 15.75 7.08
N ASP A 117 5.89 16.95 7.50
CA ASP A 117 6.23 17.52 8.79
C ASP A 117 5.55 16.80 9.97
N ASP A 118 4.45 16.08 9.68
CA ASP A 118 3.71 15.29 10.66
C ASP A 118 4.28 13.88 10.85
N LEU A 119 5.25 13.48 10.03
CA LEU A 119 5.79 12.13 9.99
C LEU A 119 7.11 12.01 10.75
N ALA A 120 7.36 10.82 11.27
CA ALA A 120 8.63 10.45 11.88
C ALA A 120 8.97 8.97 11.58
N VAL A 121 10.25 8.67 11.45
CA VAL A 121 10.73 7.28 11.38
C VAL A 121 10.33 6.54 12.66
N GLY A 122 9.82 5.32 12.51
CA GLY A 122 9.31 4.51 13.62
C GLY A 122 7.83 4.75 13.97
N MET A 123 7.20 5.78 13.39
CA MET A 123 5.77 6.04 13.59
C MET A 123 4.93 4.87 13.10
N GLU A 124 3.94 4.48 13.90
CA GLU A 124 2.96 3.48 13.51
C GLU A 124 1.97 4.04 12.49
N VAL A 125 1.74 3.27 11.44
CA VAL A 125 0.80 3.61 10.38
C VAL A 125 -0.05 2.40 10.02
N GLU A 126 -1.24 2.69 9.50
CA GLU A 126 -2.16 1.68 9.02
C GLU A 126 -2.55 1.94 7.56
N LEU A 127 -2.90 0.86 6.89
CA LEU A 127 -3.32 0.89 5.51
C LEU A 127 -4.76 1.40 5.40
N THR A 128 -4.99 2.29 4.46
CA THR A 128 -6.32 2.77 4.09
C THR A 128 -6.45 2.90 2.57
N GLU A 129 -7.64 3.16 2.10
CA GLU A 129 -7.91 3.46 0.69
C GLU A 129 -8.13 4.95 0.52
N GLY A 130 -7.51 5.54 -0.48
CA GLY A 130 -7.72 6.93 -0.86
C GLY A 130 -7.92 7.10 -2.36
N VAL A 131 -8.52 8.21 -2.76
CA VAL A 131 -8.69 8.56 -4.16
C VAL A 131 -7.36 9.13 -4.69
N LEU A 132 -6.83 8.50 -5.72
CA LEU A 132 -5.62 8.95 -6.41
C LEU A 132 -5.95 10.04 -7.43
N TYR A 133 -6.95 9.80 -8.25
CA TYR A 133 -7.52 10.75 -9.21
C TYR A 133 -8.95 10.35 -9.56
N GLU A 134 -9.67 11.22 -10.25
CA GLU A 134 -10.99 10.94 -10.79
C GLU A 134 -11.15 11.49 -12.20
N ASP A 135 -12.04 10.87 -12.96
CA ASP A 135 -12.51 11.33 -14.26
C ASP A 135 -14.05 11.45 -14.27
N GLU A 136 -14.64 11.57 -15.45
CA GLU A 136 -16.09 11.70 -15.58
C GLU A 136 -16.85 10.43 -15.18
N GLU A 137 -16.21 9.25 -15.27
CA GLU A 137 -16.83 7.96 -15.04
C GLU A 137 -16.62 7.41 -13.63
N ALA A 138 -15.40 7.57 -13.07
CA ALA A 138 -15.01 6.88 -11.87
C ALA A 138 -14.03 7.68 -10.98
N GLN A 139 -13.96 7.25 -9.72
CA GLN A 139 -12.88 7.58 -8.80
C GLN A 139 -11.90 6.42 -8.78
N TYR A 140 -10.63 6.69 -9.10
CA TYR A 140 -9.57 5.71 -9.07
C TYR A 140 -8.85 5.76 -7.73
N THR A 141 -8.85 4.63 -7.05
CA THR A 141 -8.36 4.51 -5.69
C THR A 141 -7.05 3.75 -5.62
N VAL A 142 -6.29 4.01 -4.59
CA VAL A 142 -5.03 3.33 -4.28
C VAL A 142 -4.91 3.15 -2.77
N TRP A 143 -4.07 2.22 -2.33
CA TRP A 143 -3.72 2.14 -0.91
C TRP A 143 -2.93 3.38 -0.49
N MET A 144 -3.19 3.82 0.72
CA MET A 144 -2.47 4.91 1.35
C MET A 144 -2.12 4.54 2.79
N TRP A 145 -1.12 5.20 3.31
CA TRP A 145 -0.75 5.09 4.71
C TRP A 145 -1.36 6.23 5.52
N ARG A 146 -1.90 5.89 6.67
CA ARG A 146 -2.43 6.84 7.64
C ARG A 146 -1.74 6.60 8.98
N PRO A 147 -1.30 7.66 9.72
CA PRO A 147 -0.85 7.53 11.09
C PRO A 147 -1.90 6.75 11.91
N GLY A 148 -1.46 5.75 12.66
CA GLY A 148 -2.30 5.04 13.60
C GLY A 148 -2.81 6.00 14.67
N ALA A 149 -3.97 5.71 15.27
CA ALA A 149 -4.41 6.42 16.44
C ALA A 149 -3.29 6.32 17.50
N ARG A 150 -2.77 7.45 17.98
CA ARG A 150 -1.92 7.46 19.17
C ARG A 150 -2.73 6.78 20.27
N ALA A 151 -2.20 5.70 20.83
CA ALA A 151 -2.64 5.31 22.15
C ALA A 151 -2.48 6.58 22.99
N GLU A 152 -3.58 7.11 23.52
CA GLU A 152 -3.51 8.13 24.52
C GLU A 152 -2.65 7.53 25.62
N GLU A 153 -1.44 8.11 25.81
CA GLU A 153 -0.68 7.87 27.00
C GLU A 153 -1.56 8.40 28.12
N ASP A 154 -2.16 7.48 28.85
CA ASP A 154 -2.74 7.75 30.15
C ASP A 154 -1.62 8.37 31.01
N ALA A 155 -1.80 9.64 31.27
CA ALA A 155 -0.99 10.40 32.19
C ALA A 155 -1.24 9.94 33.64
#